data_11a7e49ca4bfffccb3cce09cdb132807
#
_entry.id   11a7e49ca4bfffccb3cce09cdb132807
#
_cell.length_a   1.000
_cell.length_b   1.000
_cell.length_c   1.000
_cell.angle_alpha   90.00
_cell.angle_beta   90.00
_cell.angle_gamma   90.00
#
_symmetry.space_group_name_H-M   'P 1'
#
loop_
_entity.id
_entity.type
_entity.pdbx_description
1 polymer ?
#
loop_
_entity_poly.entity_id
_entity_poly.type
_entity_poly.pdbx_seq_one_letter_code
_entity_poly.pdbx_strand_id
1 'polypeptide(L)'
;MQIETKIVSSFEKVNVLVVGNNPIELGRVFDSLQKMKDKAVLTEIAFDLKSIFERLLIFKPQYILIDDNIGKLELKNAVKALLNHRKTKDIPITVLKNSNYHEAISTGVLNFILKENLNSDALYNALKNSLKFRKTQLFLHSAYKKRKGQLLRFGK
;
A
#
# COMPACT_ATOMS: atom_id res chain seq x y z
N MET A 1 -26.18 -9.80 18.12
CA MET A 1 -25.72 -10.45 16.88
C MET A 1 -26.07 -9.66 15.62
N GLN A 2 -27.31 -9.28 15.41
CA GLN A 2 -27.69 -8.47 14.22
C GLN A 2 -27.02 -7.10 14.21
N ILE A 3 -26.78 -6.49 15.37
CA ILE A 3 -26.10 -5.19 15.50
C ILE A 3 -24.63 -5.31 15.09
N GLU A 4 -23.94 -6.38 15.50
CA GLU A 4 -22.55 -6.62 15.14
C GLU A 4 -22.39 -6.83 13.63
N THR A 5 -23.30 -7.61 13.03
CA THR A 5 -23.31 -7.83 11.57
C THR A 5 -23.49 -6.51 10.80
N LYS A 6 -24.36 -5.63 11.25
CA LYS A 6 -24.56 -4.31 10.64
C LYS A 6 -23.32 -3.41 10.79
N ILE A 7 -22.67 -3.43 11.95
CA ILE A 7 -21.44 -2.65 12.19
C ILE A 7 -20.33 -3.12 11.26
N VAL A 8 -20.12 -4.45 11.18
CA VAL A 8 -19.10 -5.02 10.27
C VAL A 8 -19.41 -4.71 8.80
N SER A 9 -20.68 -4.80 8.39
CA SER A 9 -21.07 -4.51 7.01
C SER A 9 -20.96 -3.02 6.65
N SER A 10 -20.93 -2.11 7.65
CA SER A 10 -20.75 -0.67 7.41
C SER A 10 -19.29 -0.27 7.25
N PHE A 11 -18.34 -1.16 7.63
CA PHE A 11 -16.91 -0.87 7.50
C PHE A 11 -16.46 -0.97 6.03
N GLU A 12 -15.62 -0.03 5.62
CA GLU A 12 -14.98 -0.07 4.33
C GLU A 12 -13.98 -1.24 4.28
N LYS A 13 -14.10 -2.08 3.26
CA LYS A 13 -13.19 -3.21 3.05
C LYS A 13 -11.93 -2.73 2.35
N VAL A 14 -10.78 -3.10 2.90
CA VAL A 14 -9.46 -2.74 2.34
C VAL A 14 -8.60 -3.99 2.23
N ASN A 15 -8.07 -4.23 1.04
CA ASN A 15 -7.15 -5.32 0.78
C ASN A 15 -5.71 -4.83 0.93
N VAL A 16 -4.96 -5.43 1.83
CA VAL A 16 -3.57 -5.05 2.11
C VAL A 16 -2.64 -6.23 1.85
N LEU A 17 -1.66 -6.02 1.00
CA LEU A 17 -0.57 -6.98 0.80
C LEU A 17 0.58 -6.59 1.75
N VAL A 18 0.98 -7.52 2.61
CA VAL A 18 2.10 -7.33 3.53
C VAL A 18 3.27 -8.19 3.06
N VAL A 19 4.41 -7.57 2.81
CA VAL A 19 5.63 -8.25 2.36
C VAL A 19 6.64 -8.25 3.48
N GLY A 20 7.06 -9.43 3.92
CA GLY A 20 8.03 -9.59 4.99
C GLY A 20 8.39 -11.05 5.21
N ASN A 21 9.49 -11.30 5.91
CA ASN A 21 9.98 -12.65 6.16
C ASN A 21 10.16 -12.99 7.65
N ASN A 22 9.83 -12.07 8.54
CA ASN A 22 9.92 -12.30 9.98
C ASN A 22 8.53 -12.49 10.58
N PRO A 23 8.19 -13.70 11.09
CA PRO A 23 6.84 -13.98 11.60
C PRO A 23 6.40 -13.08 12.76
N ILE A 24 7.33 -12.70 13.65
CA ILE A 24 7.04 -11.84 14.81
C ILE A 24 6.66 -10.44 14.33
N GLU A 25 7.44 -9.89 13.42
CA GLU A 25 7.18 -8.56 12.83
C GLU A 25 5.88 -8.56 12.03
N LEU A 26 5.64 -9.59 11.24
CA LEU A 26 4.40 -9.74 10.47
C LEU A 26 3.18 -9.85 11.38
N GLY A 27 3.31 -10.54 12.50
CA GLY A 27 2.23 -10.64 13.49
C GLY A 27 1.86 -9.28 14.08
N ARG A 28 2.86 -8.45 14.39
CA ARG A 28 2.63 -7.08 14.89
C ARG A 28 1.91 -6.21 13.86
N VAL A 29 2.33 -6.31 12.61
CA VAL A 29 1.69 -5.59 11.51
C VAL A 29 0.24 -6.03 11.34
N PHE A 30 0.01 -7.33 11.31
CA PHE A 30 -1.32 -7.91 11.20
C PHE A 30 -2.24 -7.44 12.32
N ASP A 31 -1.78 -7.51 13.57
CA ASP A 31 -2.56 -7.06 14.73
C ASP A 31 -2.91 -5.58 14.63
N SER A 32 -1.97 -4.75 14.20
CA SER A 32 -2.18 -3.32 14.02
C SER A 32 -3.21 -3.03 12.92
N LEU A 33 -3.17 -3.79 11.83
CA LEU A 33 -4.13 -3.66 10.74
C LEU A 33 -5.54 -4.04 11.18
N GLN A 34 -5.67 -5.12 11.97
CA GLN A 34 -6.97 -5.58 12.44
C GLN A 34 -7.63 -4.61 13.44
N LYS A 35 -6.84 -3.78 14.11
CA LYS A 35 -7.33 -2.79 15.06
C LYS A 35 -7.65 -1.43 14.43
N MET A 36 -7.52 -1.29 13.13
CA MET A 36 -7.86 -0.03 12.46
C MET A 36 -9.34 0.29 12.60
N LYS A 37 -9.62 1.57 12.87
CA LYS A 37 -10.98 2.08 12.98
C LYS A 37 -11.65 2.18 11.60
N ASP A 38 -12.91 1.85 11.55
CA ASP A 38 -13.76 2.04 10.36
C ASP A 38 -13.30 1.27 9.11
N LYS A 39 -12.38 0.31 9.27
CA LYS A 39 -11.86 -0.50 8.18
C LYS A 39 -11.96 -1.99 8.51
N ALA A 40 -12.42 -2.78 7.55
CA ALA A 40 -12.32 -4.22 7.57
C ALA A 40 -11.16 -4.61 6.65
N VAL A 41 -10.03 -4.99 7.24
CA VAL A 41 -8.80 -5.25 6.49
C VAL A 41 -8.68 -6.72 6.16
N LEU A 42 -8.57 -7.03 4.87
CA LEU A 42 -8.22 -8.36 4.39
C LEU A 42 -6.74 -8.34 4.01
N THR A 43 -5.96 -9.21 4.64
CA THR A 43 -4.51 -9.22 4.51
C THR A 43 -4.03 -10.49 3.82
N GLU A 44 -3.17 -10.34 2.82
CA GLU A 44 -2.37 -11.43 2.25
C GLU A 44 -0.89 -11.14 2.54
N ILE A 45 -0.13 -12.21 2.75
CA ILE A 45 1.29 -12.12 3.11
C ILE A 45 2.12 -12.72 2.00
N ALA A 46 3.18 -12.01 1.62
CA ALA A 46 4.23 -12.49 0.72
C ALA A 46 5.59 -12.28 1.40
N PHE A 47 6.53 -13.17 1.14
CA PHE A 47 7.85 -13.13 1.80
C PHE A 47 9.00 -12.98 0.82
N ASP A 48 8.76 -13.01 -0.47
CA ASP A 48 9.74 -12.77 -1.52
C ASP A 48 9.04 -12.33 -2.80
N LEU A 49 9.82 -12.01 -3.82
CA LEU A 49 9.30 -11.53 -5.10
C LEU A 49 8.39 -12.56 -5.77
N LYS A 50 8.77 -13.83 -5.71
CA LYS A 50 7.98 -14.91 -6.30
C LYS A 50 6.60 -15.02 -5.64
N SER A 51 6.55 -15.01 -4.31
CA SER A 51 5.28 -15.08 -3.58
C SER A 51 4.42 -13.83 -3.78
N ILE A 52 5.02 -12.67 -3.99
CA ILE A 52 4.27 -11.47 -4.37
C ILE A 52 3.47 -11.72 -5.63
N PHE A 53 4.12 -12.19 -6.68
CA PHE A 53 3.44 -12.45 -7.96
C PHE A 53 2.41 -13.58 -7.87
N GLU A 54 2.68 -14.61 -7.06
CA GLU A 54 1.71 -15.67 -6.81
C GLU A 54 0.44 -15.12 -6.15
N ARG A 55 0.59 -14.23 -5.14
CA ARG A 55 -0.55 -13.62 -4.48
C ARG A 55 -1.35 -12.71 -5.41
N LEU A 56 -0.66 -11.98 -6.28
CA LEU A 56 -1.32 -11.07 -7.23
C LEU A 56 -2.19 -11.77 -8.27
N LEU A 57 -2.04 -13.08 -8.46
CA LEU A 57 -2.91 -13.84 -9.35
C LEU A 57 -4.36 -13.88 -8.84
N ILE A 58 -4.56 -13.88 -7.53
CA ILE A 58 -5.87 -14.04 -6.90
C ILE A 58 -6.27 -12.88 -5.99
N PHE A 59 -5.33 -11.99 -5.66
CA PHE A 59 -5.53 -10.91 -4.70
C PHE A 59 -5.21 -9.57 -5.33
N LYS A 60 -6.14 -8.62 -5.20
CA LYS A 60 -5.97 -7.25 -5.70
C LYS A 60 -5.77 -6.31 -4.53
N PRO A 61 -4.53 -5.98 -4.16
CA PRO A 61 -4.29 -5.08 -3.06
C PRO A 61 -4.66 -3.65 -3.41
N GLN A 62 -5.14 -2.92 -2.42
CA GLN A 62 -5.37 -1.47 -2.49
C GLN A 62 -4.24 -0.72 -1.81
N TYR A 63 -3.44 -1.44 -1.03
CA TYR A 63 -2.35 -0.89 -0.24
C TYR A 63 -1.28 -1.96 -0.03
N ILE A 64 -0.02 -1.57 -0.08
CA ILE A 64 1.11 -2.49 0.08
C ILE A 64 2.02 -2.00 1.21
N LEU A 65 2.31 -2.89 2.15
CA LEU A 65 3.27 -2.67 3.23
C LEU A 65 4.46 -3.59 3.01
N ILE A 66 5.67 -3.05 3.02
CA ILE A 66 6.89 -3.84 2.88
C ILE A 66 7.77 -3.63 4.09
N ASP A 67 8.13 -4.72 4.75
CA ASP A 67 9.07 -4.71 5.87
C ASP A 67 10.51 -4.72 5.34
N ASP A 68 11.35 -3.80 5.80
CA ASP A 68 12.73 -3.69 5.34
C ASP A 68 13.64 -4.84 5.80
N ASN A 69 13.14 -5.72 6.70
CA ASN A 69 13.85 -6.94 7.10
C ASN A 69 14.11 -7.92 5.95
N ILE A 70 13.41 -7.76 4.83
CA ILE A 70 13.69 -8.60 3.65
C ILE A 70 15.06 -8.30 3.03
N GLY A 71 15.72 -7.23 3.46
CA GLY A 71 17.01 -6.81 2.97
C GLY A 71 16.95 -5.69 1.94
N LYS A 72 18.02 -4.90 1.85
CA LYS A 72 18.06 -3.72 0.98
C LYS A 72 17.84 -4.05 -0.50
N LEU A 73 18.53 -5.06 -0.99
CA LEU A 73 18.43 -5.47 -2.39
C LEU A 73 17.04 -6.02 -2.71
N GLU A 74 16.52 -6.90 -1.84
CA GLU A 74 15.19 -7.46 -1.99
C GLU A 74 14.11 -6.39 -1.95
N LEU A 75 14.24 -5.43 -1.03
CA LEU A 75 13.32 -4.30 -0.92
C LEU A 75 13.31 -3.48 -2.21
N LYS A 76 14.49 -3.12 -2.70
CA LYS A 76 14.63 -2.36 -3.93
C LYS A 76 14.03 -3.10 -5.13
N ASN A 77 14.32 -4.39 -5.24
CA ASN A 77 13.79 -5.22 -6.32
C ASN A 77 12.28 -5.38 -6.23
N ALA A 78 11.74 -5.56 -5.02
CA ALA A 78 10.30 -5.68 -4.81
C ALA A 78 9.57 -4.39 -5.20
N VAL A 79 10.06 -3.25 -4.75
CA VAL A 79 9.46 -1.94 -5.09
C VAL A 79 9.50 -1.72 -6.59
N LYS A 80 10.65 -1.96 -7.22
CA LYS A 80 10.80 -1.80 -8.66
C LYS A 80 9.85 -2.71 -9.44
N ALA A 81 9.73 -3.96 -9.04
CA ALA A 81 8.84 -4.92 -9.68
C ALA A 81 7.37 -4.52 -9.55
N LEU A 82 6.97 -4.05 -8.36
CA LEU A 82 5.60 -3.59 -8.12
C LEU A 82 5.25 -2.34 -8.93
N LEU A 83 6.17 -1.40 -9.05
CA LEU A 83 5.97 -0.20 -9.85
C LEU A 83 5.88 -0.49 -11.36
N ASN A 84 6.51 -1.55 -11.81
CA ASN A 84 6.49 -1.95 -13.20
C ASN A 84 5.40 -2.96 -13.54
N HIS A 85 4.71 -3.49 -12.53
CA HIS A 85 3.65 -4.45 -12.74
C HIS A 85 2.32 -3.75 -13.02
N ARG A 86 1.61 -4.21 -14.05
CA ARG A 86 0.35 -3.62 -14.50
C ARG A 86 -0.71 -3.51 -13.40
N LYS A 87 -0.79 -4.51 -12.52
CA LYS A 87 -1.79 -4.54 -11.44
C LYS A 87 -1.44 -3.66 -10.24
N THR A 88 -0.17 -3.33 -10.06
CA THR A 88 0.32 -2.67 -8.83
C THR A 88 1.02 -1.35 -9.04
N LYS A 89 1.28 -0.98 -10.28
CA LYS A 89 2.01 0.26 -10.61
C LYS A 89 1.44 1.52 -9.94
N ASP A 90 0.15 1.53 -9.68
CA ASP A 90 -0.55 2.67 -9.10
C ASP A 90 -0.97 2.45 -7.66
N ILE A 91 -0.58 1.34 -7.04
CA ILE A 91 -0.93 1.03 -5.66
C ILE A 91 0.07 1.68 -4.70
N PRO A 92 -0.40 2.39 -3.65
CA PRO A 92 0.49 3.02 -2.69
C PRO A 92 1.34 2.00 -1.93
N ILE A 93 2.62 2.30 -1.75
CA ILE A 93 3.56 1.47 -1.01
C ILE A 93 4.08 2.24 0.19
N THR A 94 4.00 1.61 1.36
CA THR A 94 4.64 2.10 2.59
C THR A 94 5.69 1.10 3.03
N VAL A 95 6.87 1.58 3.38
CA VAL A 95 7.97 0.76 3.88
C VAL A 95 8.06 0.90 5.40
N LEU A 96 8.10 -0.25 6.10
CA LEU A 96 8.33 -0.33 7.54
C LEU A 96 9.83 -0.43 7.78
N LYS A 97 10.40 0.58 8.43
CA LYS A 97 11.86 0.71 8.64
C LYS A 97 12.27 0.36 10.05
N ASN A 98 13.40 -0.32 10.19
CA ASN A 98 14.04 -0.55 11.49
C ASN A 98 14.63 0.72 12.09
N SER A 99 15.18 1.60 11.24
CA SER A 99 15.85 2.82 11.69
C SER A 99 15.63 3.94 10.67
N ASN A 100 15.87 5.17 11.13
CA ASN A 100 15.70 6.36 10.29
C ASN A 100 16.97 6.58 9.43
N TYR A 101 17.15 5.80 8.39
CA TYR A 101 18.25 5.95 7.43
C TYR A 101 17.76 6.68 6.18
N HIS A 102 18.67 7.45 5.57
CA HIS A 102 18.38 8.26 4.39
C HIS A 102 18.86 7.58 3.10
N GLU A 103 18.42 6.38 2.82
CA GLU A 103 18.69 5.79 1.52
C GLU A 103 17.49 5.99 0.61
N ALA A 104 17.73 6.50 -0.58
CA ALA A 104 16.72 6.56 -1.62
C ALA A 104 16.42 5.14 -2.11
N ILE A 105 15.37 4.54 -1.60
CA ILE A 105 14.98 3.18 -1.97
C ILE A 105 14.31 3.19 -3.33
N SER A 106 13.39 4.10 -3.52
CA SER A 106 12.68 4.27 -4.78
C SER A 106 11.81 5.52 -4.73
N THR A 107 11.62 6.14 -5.88
CA THR A 107 10.73 7.29 -6.06
C THR A 107 9.25 6.93 -5.96
N GLY A 108 8.91 5.62 -5.96
CA GLY A 108 7.52 5.17 -5.89
C GLY A 108 6.99 4.86 -4.50
N VAL A 109 7.83 4.97 -3.47
CA VAL A 109 7.42 4.74 -2.08
C VAL A 109 6.81 6.04 -1.54
N LEU A 110 5.55 5.99 -1.13
CA LEU A 110 4.85 7.17 -0.65
C LEU A 110 5.15 7.51 0.80
N ASN A 111 5.31 6.48 1.64
CA ASN A 111 5.48 6.65 3.08
C ASN A 111 6.49 5.69 3.66
N PHE A 112 7.08 6.13 4.77
CA PHE A 112 7.91 5.29 5.63
C PHE A 112 7.37 5.37 7.04
N ILE A 113 7.30 4.22 7.73
CA ILE A 113 6.93 4.15 9.13
C ILE A 113 8.08 3.46 9.88
N LEU A 114 8.58 4.11 10.94
CA LEU A 114 9.54 3.48 11.83
C LEU A 114 8.82 2.38 12.63
N LYS A 115 9.42 1.20 12.71
CA LYS A 115 8.81 0.06 13.41
C LYS A 115 8.55 0.35 14.89
N GLU A 116 9.38 1.17 15.52
CA GLU A 116 9.17 1.61 16.91
C GLU A 116 7.90 2.43 17.09
N ASN A 117 7.43 3.08 16.02
CA ASN A 117 6.22 3.91 16.01
C ASN A 117 5.02 3.17 15.42
N LEU A 118 5.16 1.88 15.15
CA LEU A 118 4.11 1.09 14.50
C LEU A 118 2.94 0.84 15.47
N ASN A 119 1.76 1.31 15.08
CA ASN A 119 0.50 1.02 15.75
C ASN A 119 -0.65 1.19 14.76
N SER A 120 -1.87 0.88 15.19
CA SER A 120 -3.04 0.96 14.33
C SER A 120 -3.31 2.39 13.83
N ASP A 121 -3.05 3.41 14.65
CA ASP A 121 -3.26 4.80 14.27
C ASP A 121 -2.27 5.26 13.20
N ALA A 122 -0.99 4.89 13.35
CA ALA A 122 0.04 5.20 12.35
C ALA A 122 -0.29 4.56 11.00
N LEU A 123 -0.70 3.29 11.00
CA LEU A 123 -1.11 2.61 9.78
C LEU A 123 -2.38 3.19 9.17
N TYR A 124 -3.36 3.51 10.00
CA TYR A 124 -4.59 4.15 9.55
C TYR A 124 -4.32 5.47 8.84
N ASN A 125 -3.48 6.32 9.45
CA ASN A 125 -3.13 7.62 8.88
C ASN A 125 -2.34 7.47 7.57
N ALA A 126 -1.39 6.55 7.52
CA ALA A 126 -0.62 6.28 6.32
C ALA A 126 -1.51 5.78 5.18
N LEU A 127 -2.41 4.84 5.48
CA LEU A 127 -3.37 4.30 4.51
C LEU A 127 -4.31 5.40 4.00
N LYS A 128 -4.90 6.15 4.90
CA LYS A 128 -5.83 7.23 4.56
C LYS A 128 -5.17 8.29 3.68
N ASN A 129 -3.97 8.73 4.04
CA ASN A 129 -3.23 9.71 3.27
C ASN A 129 -2.82 9.18 1.89
N SER A 130 -2.41 7.93 1.83
CA SER A 130 -2.03 7.27 0.58
C SER A 130 -3.22 7.14 -0.38
N LEU A 131 -4.37 6.73 0.10
CA LEU A 131 -5.57 6.62 -0.72
C LEU A 131 -6.06 7.99 -1.19
N LYS A 132 -5.98 9.00 -0.34
CA LYS A 132 -6.31 10.38 -0.70
C LYS A 132 -5.37 10.91 -1.78
N PHE A 133 -4.08 10.70 -1.62
CA PHE A 133 -3.07 11.08 -2.60
C PHE A 133 -3.33 10.41 -3.96
N ARG A 134 -3.68 9.12 -3.94
CA ARG A 134 -4.03 8.36 -5.14
C ARG A 134 -5.23 8.97 -5.88
N LYS A 135 -6.28 9.30 -5.17
CA LYS A 135 -7.46 9.94 -5.75
C LYS A 135 -7.09 11.28 -6.40
N THR A 136 -6.25 12.07 -5.74
CA THR A 136 -5.77 13.34 -6.26
C THR A 136 -4.96 13.15 -7.53
N GLN A 137 -4.05 12.17 -7.55
CA GLN A 137 -3.27 11.84 -8.75
C GLN A 137 -4.16 11.47 -9.93
N LEU A 138 -5.14 10.62 -9.71
CA LEU A 138 -6.08 10.19 -10.75
C LEU A 138 -6.90 11.37 -11.30
N PHE A 139 -7.36 12.24 -10.40
CA PHE A 139 -8.08 13.44 -10.79
C PHE A 139 -7.21 14.36 -11.65
N LEU A 140 -6.00 14.65 -11.22
CA LEU A 140 -5.07 15.51 -11.96
C LEU A 140 -4.70 14.92 -13.33
N HIS A 141 -4.49 13.61 -13.37
CA HIS A 141 -4.19 12.93 -14.63
C HIS A 141 -5.35 13.02 -15.63
N SER A 142 -6.59 12.81 -15.16
CA SER A 142 -7.79 12.95 -15.98
C SER A 142 -7.98 14.38 -16.47
N ALA A 143 -7.78 15.37 -15.60
CA ALA A 143 -7.85 16.78 -15.95
C ALA A 143 -6.79 17.16 -16.99
N TYR A 144 -5.57 16.65 -16.83
CA TYR A 144 -4.48 16.88 -17.78
C TYR A 144 -4.81 16.30 -19.16
N LYS A 145 -5.29 15.07 -19.23
CA LYS A 145 -5.68 14.44 -20.50
C LYS A 145 -6.79 15.22 -21.22
N LYS A 146 -7.78 15.65 -20.45
CA LYS A 146 -8.89 16.43 -21.00
C LYS A 146 -8.39 17.76 -21.57
N ARG A 147 -7.53 18.46 -20.83
CA ARG A 147 -6.95 19.74 -21.26
C ARG A 147 -6.07 19.56 -22.51
N LYS A 148 -5.25 18.51 -22.53
CA LYS A 148 -4.43 18.19 -23.70
C LYS A 148 -5.28 17.93 -24.94
N GLY A 149 -6.38 17.21 -24.79
CA GLY A 149 -7.33 16.97 -25.88
C GLY A 149 -7.96 18.26 -26.41
N GLN A 150 -8.31 19.18 -25.53
CA GLN A 150 -8.83 20.50 -25.92
C GLN A 150 -7.79 21.33 -26.69
N LEU A 151 -6.55 21.33 -26.23
CA LEU A 151 -5.47 22.06 -26.92
C LEU A 151 -5.22 21.50 -28.33
N LEU A 152 -5.27 20.18 -28.50
CA LEU A 152 -5.13 19.55 -29.80
C LEU A 152 -6.27 19.92 -30.76
N ARG A 153 -7.49 20.13 -30.24
CA ARG A 153 -8.64 20.59 -31.04
C ARG A 153 -8.45 22.03 -31.53
N PHE A 154 -7.92 22.89 -30.69
CA PHE A 154 -7.76 24.30 -31.01
C PHE A 154 -6.45 24.63 -31.76
N GLY A 155 -5.52 23.67 -31.78
CA GLY A 155 -4.23 23.83 -32.44
C GLY A 155 -4.23 23.59 -33.95
N LYS A 156 -5.42 23.36 -34.51
CA LYS A 156 -5.62 23.24 -35.94
C LYS A 156 -6.22 24.54 -36.47
#